data_dbc2e3e6d73aa3256e34038b76044760
#
_entry.id   dbc2e3e6d73aa3256e34038b76044760
#
_cell.length_a   1.000
_cell.length_b   1.000
_cell.length_c   1.000
_cell.angle_alpha   90.00
_cell.angle_beta   90.00
_cell.angle_gamma   90.00
#
_symmetry.space_group_name_H-M   'P 1'
#
loop_
_entity.id
_entity.type
_entity.pdbx_description
1 polymer ?
#
loop_
_entity_poly.entity_id
_entity_poly.type
_entity_poly.pdbx_seq_one_letter_code
_entity_poly.pdbx_strand_id
1 'polypeptide(L)'
;MTPTSTRTELEESILTCCKSLFLTSAIPELIKQDGTPKQIEYLAIALQKEITRRDENKRARLVKRARFPIYKTFEGYEYRCVKLPPALCKEELESVSFIKEKNNLVLYGPVGIGKTHMAIAIGVNACMKGYKVRFYTVTELVLKLAEARKNGTLERLRNDLNGLDLLILDEWGYVPVDRDGSQLLFRVISDSYESKSLLLTTNLEFSKWGGIFTDDQMAAAMIDRLVHHGHLDLCQYFEHKKLKGYADFFNSSSSFCCGVI
;
A
#
# COMPACT_ATOMS: atom_id res chain seq x y z
N MET A 1 22.70 -22.20 -25.20
CA MET A 1 21.88 -23.34 -25.62
C MET A 1 20.76 -23.48 -24.61
N THR A 2 19.56 -23.05 -24.95
CA THR A 2 18.35 -23.26 -24.11
C THR A 2 18.00 -24.75 -24.17
N PRO A 3 17.68 -25.41 -23.04
CA PRO A 3 17.26 -26.80 -23.08
C PRO A 3 15.97 -26.89 -23.90
N THR A 4 16.00 -27.82 -24.89
CA THR A 4 14.86 -28.10 -25.76
C THR A 4 13.76 -28.70 -24.86
N SER A 5 12.76 -27.91 -24.54
CA SER A 5 11.59 -28.40 -23.76
C SER A 5 10.97 -29.59 -24.48
N THR A 6 10.63 -30.63 -23.73
CA THR A 6 9.98 -31.81 -24.31
C THR A 6 8.56 -31.44 -24.79
N ARG A 7 8.03 -32.22 -25.77
CA ARG A 7 6.67 -32.01 -26.27
C ARG A 7 5.62 -31.97 -25.12
N THR A 8 5.76 -32.85 -24.18
CA THR A 8 4.86 -32.92 -23.00
C THR A 8 4.90 -31.66 -22.16
N GLU A 9 6.08 -31.09 -21.89
CA GLU A 9 6.24 -29.83 -21.14
C GLU A 9 5.58 -28.65 -21.87
N LEU A 10 5.69 -28.58 -23.18
CA LEU A 10 5.05 -27.54 -23.98
C LEU A 10 3.53 -27.66 -23.99
N GLU A 11 2.98 -28.89 -24.09
CA GLU A 11 1.54 -29.16 -24.01
C GLU A 11 0.97 -28.78 -22.63
N GLU A 12 1.66 -29.08 -21.53
CA GLU A 12 1.29 -28.66 -20.16
C GLU A 12 1.35 -27.15 -20.00
N SER A 13 2.38 -26.51 -20.55
CA SER A 13 2.51 -25.05 -20.58
C SER A 13 1.33 -24.40 -21.31
N ILE A 14 0.96 -24.91 -22.49
CA ILE A 14 -0.20 -24.41 -23.26
C ILE A 14 -1.50 -24.56 -22.45
N LEU A 15 -1.72 -25.71 -21.80
CA LEU A 15 -2.88 -25.93 -20.97
C LEU A 15 -2.97 -24.92 -19.82
N THR A 16 -1.84 -24.68 -19.16
CA THR A 16 -1.74 -23.70 -18.06
C THR A 16 -2.00 -22.28 -18.57
N CYS A 17 -1.42 -21.92 -19.71
CA CYS A 17 -1.64 -20.61 -20.33
C CYS A 17 -3.11 -20.43 -20.74
N CYS A 18 -3.74 -21.43 -21.35
CA CYS A 18 -5.15 -21.37 -21.72
C CYS A 18 -6.06 -21.15 -20.50
N LYS A 19 -5.82 -21.86 -19.39
CA LYS A 19 -6.55 -21.64 -18.13
C LYS A 19 -6.38 -20.21 -17.63
N SER A 20 -5.16 -19.69 -17.61
CA SER A 20 -4.86 -18.33 -17.15
C SER A 20 -5.49 -17.24 -18.04
N LEU A 21 -5.65 -17.51 -19.32
CA LEU A 21 -6.25 -16.63 -20.32
C LEU A 21 -7.77 -16.78 -20.44
N PHE A 22 -8.38 -17.73 -19.69
CA PHE A 22 -9.79 -18.09 -19.79
C PHE A 22 -10.20 -18.56 -21.20
N LEU A 23 -9.31 -19.27 -21.88
CA LEU A 23 -9.58 -19.89 -23.19
C LEU A 23 -10.22 -21.26 -22.99
N THR A 24 -10.92 -21.71 -24.04
CA THR A 24 -11.59 -23.02 -24.01
C THR A 24 -10.59 -24.17 -24.01
N SER A 25 -11.00 -25.36 -23.54
CA SER A 25 -10.21 -26.60 -23.57
C SER A 25 -9.97 -27.13 -25.00
N ALA A 26 -10.71 -26.64 -25.97
CA ALA A 26 -10.55 -27.06 -27.38
C ALA A 26 -9.15 -26.77 -27.94
N ILE A 27 -8.50 -25.67 -27.54
CA ILE A 27 -7.17 -25.30 -28.03
C ILE A 27 -6.10 -26.34 -27.64
N PRO A 28 -5.93 -26.70 -26.36
CA PRO A 28 -5.00 -27.75 -25.96
C PRO A 28 -5.30 -29.12 -26.62
N GLU A 29 -6.56 -29.47 -26.78
CA GLU A 29 -6.99 -30.72 -27.40
C GLU A 29 -6.62 -30.79 -28.89
N LEU A 30 -6.91 -29.73 -29.67
CA LEU A 30 -6.52 -29.62 -31.08
C LEU A 30 -5.00 -29.73 -31.27
N ILE A 31 -4.23 -29.03 -30.44
CA ILE A 31 -2.78 -29.05 -30.50
C ILE A 31 -2.23 -30.44 -30.17
N LYS A 32 -2.85 -31.15 -29.26
CA LYS A 32 -2.44 -32.50 -28.89
C LYS A 32 -2.67 -33.52 -30.02
N GLN A 33 -3.78 -33.36 -30.77
CA GLN A 33 -4.16 -34.26 -31.88
C GLN A 33 -3.38 -33.95 -33.16
N ASP A 34 -3.36 -32.69 -33.59
CA ASP A 34 -2.93 -32.31 -34.94
C ASP A 34 -1.70 -31.38 -34.95
N GLY A 35 -1.16 -31.01 -33.78
CA GLY A 35 -0.06 -30.04 -33.69
C GLY A 35 1.30 -30.62 -34.07
N THR A 36 1.97 -30.01 -35.03
CA THR A 36 3.39 -30.27 -35.27
C THR A 36 4.24 -29.67 -34.16
N PRO A 37 5.46 -30.18 -33.89
CA PRO A 37 6.33 -29.66 -32.83
C PRO A 37 6.58 -28.15 -32.93
N LYS A 38 6.77 -27.61 -34.13
CA LYS A 38 6.95 -26.17 -34.35
C LYS A 38 5.71 -25.33 -34.04
N GLN A 39 4.54 -25.86 -34.35
CA GLN A 39 3.26 -25.18 -34.02
C GLN A 39 3.00 -25.16 -32.53
N ILE A 40 3.30 -26.25 -31.83
CA ILE A 40 3.19 -26.36 -30.38
C ILE A 40 4.11 -25.32 -29.70
N GLU A 41 5.37 -25.28 -30.10
CA GLU A 41 6.35 -24.32 -29.59
C GLU A 41 5.92 -22.86 -29.83
N TYR A 42 5.52 -22.54 -31.07
CA TYR A 42 5.06 -21.20 -31.44
C TYR A 42 3.84 -20.78 -30.62
N LEU A 43 2.86 -21.66 -30.44
CA LEU A 43 1.67 -21.38 -29.65
C LEU A 43 1.99 -21.17 -28.16
N ALA A 44 2.86 -22.00 -27.58
CA ALA A 44 3.30 -21.84 -26.19
C ALA A 44 3.95 -20.45 -25.98
N ILE A 45 4.84 -20.05 -26.87
CA ILE A 45 5.49 -18.73 -26.85
C ILE A 45 4.45 -17.61 -27.02
N ALA A 46 3.52 -17.74 -27.96
CA ALA A 46 2.49 -16.72 -28.20
C ALA A 46 1.57 -16.53 -26.99
N LEU A 47 1.10 -17.61 -26.38
CA LEU A 47 0.25 -17.57 -25.18
C LEU A 47 0.99 -16.99 -23.96
N GLN A 48 2.26 -17.36 -23.78
CA GLN A 48 3.09 -16.82 -22.72
C GLN A 48 3.31 -15.31 -22.89
N LYS A 49 3.56 -14.83 -24.11
CA LYS A 49 3.67 -13.40 -24.42
C LYS A 49 2.37 -12.65 -24.12
N GLU A 50 1.22 -13.24 -24.44
CA GLU A 50 -0.08 -12.62 -24.13
C GLU A 50 -0.32 -12.52 -22.61
N ILE A 51 0.04 -13.54 -21.83
CA ILE A 51 -0.03 -13.47 -20.37
C ILE A 51 0.85 -12.32 -19.86
N THR A 52 2.11 -12.27 -20.26
CA THR A 52 3.04 -11.20 -19.86
C THR A 52 2.47 -9.82 -20.20
N ARG A 53 1.95 -9.64 -21.41
CA ARG A 53 1.34 -8.39 -21.85
C ARG A 53 0.10 -8.01 -21.02
N ARG A 54 -0.74 -8.97 -20.67
CA ARG A 54 -1.90 -8.72 -19.79
C ARG A 54 -1.47 -8.29 -18.39
N ASP A 55 -0.44 -8.92 -17.84
CA ASP A 55 0.11 -8.58 -16.54
C ASP A 55 0.75 -7.19 -16.55
N GLU A 56 1.52 -6.85 -17.56
CA GLU A 56 2.07 -5.50 -17.74
C GLU A 56 0.97 -4.44 -17.83
N ASN A 57 -0.06 -4.69 -18.63
CA ASN A 57 -1.21 -3.80 -18.76
C ASN A 57 -2.00 -3.67 -17.44
N LYS A 58 -2.12 -4.75 -16.66
CA LYS A 58 -2.75 -4.73 -15.33
C LYS A 58 -1.94 -3.86 -14.38
N ARG A 59 -0.62 -4.05 -14.32
CA ARG A 59 0.30 -3.25 -13.47
C ARG A 59 0.25 -1.77 -13.86
N ALA A 60 0.34 -1.44 -15.14
CA ALA A 60 0.24 -0.08 -15.63
C ALA A 60 -1.10 0.60 -15.23
N ARG A 61 -2.21 -0.16 -15.32
CA ARG A 61 -3.53 0.32 -14.85
C ARG A 61 -3.57 0.57 -13.36
N LEU A 62 -2.94 -0.29 -12.54
CA LEU A 62 -2.86 -0.10 -11.09
C LEU A 62 -2.07 1.17 -10.75
N VAL A 63 -0.90 1.37 -11.37
CA VAL A 63 -0.08 2.59 -11.18
C VAL A 63 -0.89 3.84 -11.58
N LYS A 64 -1.56 3.83 -12.73
CA LYS A 64 -2.40 4.97 -13.16
C LYS A 64 -3.57 5.24 -12.19
N ARG A 65 -4.19 4.19 -11.66
CA ARG A 65 -5.28 4.30 -10.69
C ARG A 65 -4.81 4.80 -9.33
N ALA A 66 -3.58 4.54 -8.94
CA ALA A 66 -3.02 4.98 -7.66
C ALA A 66 -2.94 6.51 -7.55
N ARG A 67 -2.86 7.25 -8.66
CA ARG A 67 -2.82 8.71 -8.74
C ARG A 67 -1.63 9.33 -8.01
N PHE A 68 -0.45 8.74 -8.19
CA PHE A 68 0.77 9.35 -7.69
C PHE A 68 1.00 10.70 -8.36
N PRO A 69 1.43 11.75 -7.61
CA PRO A 69 1.71 13.07 -8.19
C PRO A 69 2.91 13.03 -9.15
N ILE A 70 3.84 12.12 -8.91
CA ILE A 70 5.03 11.88 -9.72
C ILE A 70 5.38 10.38 -9.66
N TYR A 71 6.03 9.87 -10.71
CA TYR A 71 6.53 8.50 -10.70
C TYR A 71 7.91 8.46 -10.02
N LYS A 72 8.05 7.67 -8.96
CA LYS A 72 9.30 7.44 -8.23
C LYS A 72 9.46 5.96 -7.93
N THR A 73 10.70 5.49 -7.98
CA THR A 73 11.09 4.13 -7.64
C THR A 73 12.18 4.13 -6.58
N PHE A 74 12.56 2.95 -6.11
CA PHE A 74 13.74 2.81 -5.22
C PHE A 74 15.06 2.93 -5.97
N GLU A 75 15.06 2.96 -7.30
CA GLU A 75 16.25 3.15 -8.11
C GLU A 75 16.86 4.52 -7.84
N GLY A 76 18.13 4.54 -7.45
CA GLY A 76 18.83 5.77 -7.06
C GLY A 76 18.38 6.37 -5.71
N TYR A 77 17.53 5.70 -4.93
CA TYR A 77 17.14 6.18 -3.62
C TYR A 77 18.27 5.97 -2.59
N GLU A 78 18.67 7.05 -1.93
CA GLU A 78 19.74 7.01 -0.93
C GLU A 78 19.20 6.68 0.46
N TYR A 79 19.44 5.44 0.93
CA TYR A 79 19.04 5.00 2.27
C TYR A 79 19.91 5.52 3.41
N ARG A 80 21.02 6.27 3.11
CA ARG A 80 21.96 6.74 4.13
C ARG A 80 21.31 7.55 5.24
N CYS A 81 20.23 8.22 4.90
CA CYS A 81 19.50 9.09 5.79
C CYS A 81 18.29 8.41 6.43
N VAL A 82 18.05 7.13 6.14
CA VAL A 82 16.88 6.39 6.65
C VAL A 82 17.32 5.51 7.80
N LYS A 83 16.73 5.71 8.97
CA LYS A 83 16.85 4.77 10.09
C LYS A 83 15.62 3.87 10.06
N LEU A 84 15.81 2.64 9.66
CA LEU A 84 14.78 1.62 9.77
C LEU A 84 14.77 1.08 11.21
N PRO A 85 13.59 0.78 11.77
CA PRO A 85 13.50 0.09 13.05
C PRO A 85 14.14 -1.32 12.96
N PRO A 86 14.56 -1.91 14.07
CA PRO A 86 15.19 -3.24 14.06
C PRO A 86 14.32 -4.35 13.45
N ALA A 87 13.00 -4.15 13.47
CA ALA A 87 12.03 -5.10 12.95
C ALA A 87 11.78 -4.96 11.44
N LEU A 88 12.29 -3.91 10.76
CA LEU A 88 12.08 -3.67 9.34
C LEU A 88 13.41 -3.54 8.61
N CYS A 89 13.72 -4.47 7.74
CA CYS A 89 14.86 -4.36 6.85
C CYS A 89 14.49 -3.70 5.50
N LYS A 90 15.51 -3.27 4.76
CA LYS A 90 15.32 -2.67 3.43
C LYS A 90 14.58 -3.62 2.48
N GLU A 91 14.91 -4.90 2.53
CA GLU A 91 14.33 -5.96 1.72
C GLU A 91 12.85 -6.15 2.01
N GLU A 92 12.43 -6.04 3.26
CA GLU A 92 11.02 -6.11 3.65
C GLU A 92 10.24 -4.89 3.16
N LEU A 93 10.84 -3.70 3.27
CA LEU A 93 10.24 -2.48 2.75
C LEU A 93 10.06 -2.55 1.22
N GLU A 94 11.09 -3.00 0.50
CA GLU A 94 11.03 -3.19 -0.95
C GLU A 94 10.16 -4.39 -1.36
N SER A 95 10.06 -5.41 -0.50
CA SER A 95 9.15 -6.54 -0.74
C SER A 95 7.70 -6.18 -0.55
N VAL A 96 7.40 -5.09 0.17
CA VAL A 96 6.06 -4.64 0.58
C VAL A 96 5.24 -5.73 1.28
N SER A 97 5.93 -6.62 2.01
CA SER A 97 5.31 -7.75 2.72
C SER A 97 4.29 -7.28 3.77
N PHE A 98 4.52 -6.14 4.40
CA PHE A 98 3.63 -5.52 5.38
C PHE A 98 2.19 -5.33 4.87
N ILE A 99 1.99 -5.18 3.54
CA ILE A 99 0.65 -5.06 2.95
C ILE A 99 -0.15 -6.36 3.09
N LYS A 100 0.53 -7.50 2.92
CA LYS A 100 -0.11 -8.82 3.07
C LYS A 100 -0.55 -9.06 4.51
N GLU A 101 0.23 -8.56 5.45
CA GLU A 101 -0.03 -8.65 6.89
C GLU A 101 -0.96 -7.56 7.40
N LYS A 102 -1.35 -6.62 6.52
CA LYS A 102 -2.19 -5.45 6.83
C LYS A 102 -1.58 -4.54 7.90
N ASN A 103 -0.24 -4.52 7.97
CA ASN A 103 0.49 -3.64 8.86
C ASN A 103 0.52 -2.20 8.32
N ASN A 104 0.53 -1.24 9.22
CA ASN A 104 0.65 0.17 8.88
C ASN A 104 2.12 0.61 8.88
N LEU A 105 2.44 1.62 8.08
CA LEU A 105 3.77 2.20 8.01
C LEU A 105 3.70 3.72 8.19
N VAL A 106 4.48 4.28 9.11
CA VAL A 106 4.55 5.72 9.32
C VAL A 106 5.96 6.22 9.01
N LEU A 107 6.09 7.08 8.00
CA LEU A 107 7.34 7.74 7.64
C LEU A 107 7.39 9.11 8.33
N TYR A 108 8.18 9.19 9.41
CA TYR A 108 8.34 10.40 10.22
C TYR A 108 9.69 11.07 9.97
N GLY A 109 9.73 12.40 9.97
CA GLY A 109 10.97 13.15 9.95
C GLY A 109 10.85 14.56 9.37
N PRO A 110 11.95 15.36 9.36
CA PRO A 110 11.95 16.73 8.87
C PRO A 110 11.50 16.88 7.43
N VAL A 111 11.17 18.11 7.04
CA VAL A 111 10.82 18.45 5.65
C VAL A 111 12.04 18.23 4.73
N GLY A 112 11.81 17.80 3.49
CA GLY A 112 12.85 17.69 2.46
C GLY A 112 13.69 16.41 2.46
N ILE A 113 13.50 15.49 3.43
CA ILE A 113 14.31 14.27 3.55
C ILE A 113 13.86 13.09 2.68
N GLY A 114 12.86 13.26 1.84
CA GLY A 114 12.45 12.21 0.89
C GLY A 114 11.34 11.27 1.36
N LYS A 115 10.57 11.59 2.42
CA LYS A 115 9.44 10.75 2.88
C LYS A 115 8.42 10.47 1.79
N THR A 116 7.95 11.53 1.12
CA THR A 116 7.00 11.42 0.00
C THR A 116 7.58 10.59 -1.15
N HIS A 117 8.89 10.74 -1.46
CA HIS A 117 9.56 9.90 -2.45
C HIS A 117 9.48 8.42 -2.06
N MET A 118 9.84 8.09 -0.81
CA MET A 118 9.78 6.72 -0.31
C MET A 118 8.35 6.18 -0.34
N ALA A 119 7.36 6.96 0.12
CA ALA A 119 5.96 6.57 0.08
C ALA A 119 5.48 6.23 -1.33
N ILE A 120 5.86 7.06 -2.32
CA ILE A 120 5.55 6.82 -3.73
C ILE A 120 6.29 5.57 -4.25
N ALA A 121 7.57 5.40 -3.93
CA ALA A 121 8.35 4.24 -4.36
C ALA A 121 7.76 2.92 -3.82
N ILE A 122 7.37 2.89 -2.54
CA ILE A 122 6.65 1.77 -1.93
C ILE A 122 5.33 1.51 -2.68
N GLY A 123 4.55 2.56 -2.93
CA GLY A 123 3.26 2.46 -3.61
C GLY A 123 3.39 1.96 -5.05
N VAL A 124 4.38 2.45 -5.82
CA VAL A 124 4.68 1.98 -7.17
C VAL A 124 5.07 0.51 -7.14
N ASN A 125 5.97 0.12 -6.22
CA ASN A 125 6.39 -1.27 -6.09
C ASN A 125 5.22 -2.20 -5.69
N ALA A 126 4.32 -1.73 -4.81
CA ALA A 126 3.09 -2.44 -4.49
C ALA A 126 2.19 -2.65 -5.73
N CYS A 127 2.01 -1.61 -6.56
CA CYS A 127 1.27 -1.73 -7.83
C CYS A 127 1.92 -2.74 -8.78
N MET A 128 3.26 -2.77 -8.86
CA MET A 128 4.01 -3.72 -9.70
C MET A 128 3.84 -5.16 -9.21
N LYS A 129 3.56 -5.36 -7.92
CA LYS A 129 3.22 -6.66 -7.32
C LYS A 129 1.71 -6.99 -7.38
N GLY A 130 0.90 -6.10 -7.96
CA GLY A 130 -0.52 -6.35 -8.20
C GLY A 130 -1.47 -5.81 -7.14
N TYR A 131 -0.97 -5.11 -6.12
CA TYR A 131 -1.79 -4.50 -5.08
C TYR A 131 -2.53 -3.26 -5.58
N LYS A 132 -3.72 -3.03 -5.08
CA LYS A 132 -4.54 -1.84 -5.35
C LYS A 132 -4.12 -0.74 -4.39
N VAL A 133 -3.47 0.29 -4.92
CA VAL A 133 -2.96 1.42 -4.14
C VAL A 133 -3.71 2.69 -4.48
N ARG A 134 -3.86 3.59 -3.51
CA ARG A 134 -4.31 4.96 -3.73
C ARG A 134 -3.46 5.91 -2.92
N PHE A 135 -3.06 7.00 -3.56
CA PHE A 135 -2.32 8.10 -2.95
C PHE A 135 -3.22 9.32 -2.81
N TYR A 136 -3.18 9.95 -1.65
CA TYR A 136 -3.77 11.26 -1.37
C TYR A 136 -2.86 12.04 -0.43
N THR A 137 -2.84 13.36 -0.56
CA THR A 137 -2.53 14.19 0.61
C THR A 137 -3.73 14.15 1.56
N VAL A 138 -3.47 14.33 2.85
CA VAL A 138 -4.57 14.36 3.86
C VAL A 138 -5.60 15.44 3.51
N THR A 139 -5.13 16.61 3.12
CA THR A 139 -6.01 17.74 2.71
C THR A 139 -6.88 17.35 1.51
N GLU A 140 -6.28 16.72 0.48
CA GLU A 140 -7.04 16.29 -0.70
C GLU A 140 -8.11 15.25 -0.34
N LEU A 141 -7.80 14.30 0.53
CA LEU A 141 -8.77 13.29 0.96
C LEU A 141 -9.91 13.90 1.74
N VAL A 142 -9.62 14.80 2.70
CA VAL A 142 -10.65 15.48 3.51
C VAL A 142 -11.59 16.29 2.63
N LEU A 143 -11.05 17.09 1.70
CA LEU A 143 -11.87 17.85 0.75
C LEU A 143 -12.77 16.93 -0.09
N LYS A 144 -12.24 15.83 -0.59
CA LYS A 144 -13.01 14.84 -1.35
C LYS A 144 -14.11 14.18 -0.53
N LEU A 145 -13.83 13.82 0.71
CA LEU A 145 -14.83 13.25 1.62
C LEU A 145 -15.95 14.26 1.91
N ALA A 146 -15.60 15.52 2.16
CA ALA A 146 -16.57 16.58 2.39
C ALA A 146 -17.45 16.83 1.16
N GLU A 147 -16.86 16.88 -0.03
CA GLU A 147 -17.59 17.00 -1.30
C GLU A 147 -18.51 15.80 -1.54
N ALA A 148 -18.02 14.58 -1.33
CA ALA A 148 -18.81 13.37 -1.49
C ALA A 148 -19.99 13.32 -0.51
N ARG A 149 -19.80 13.80 0.73
CA ARG A 149 -20.88 13.94 1.73
C ARG A 149 -21.93 14.93 1.26
N LYS A 150 -21.52 16.09 0.74
CA LYS A 150 -22.43 17.11 0.19
C LYS A 150 -23.24 16.59 -1.00
N ASN A 151 -22.61 15.78 -1.84
CA ASN A 151 -23.22 15.23 -3.05
C ASN A 151 -23.96 13.90 -2.83
N GLY A 152 -24.05 13.38 -1.60
CA GLY A 152 -24.68 12.10 -1.28
C GLY A 152 -23.95 10.87 -1.82
N THR A 153 -22.67 10.98 -2.20
CA THR A 153 -21.85 9.91 -2.79
C THR A 153 -20.79 9.36 -1.82
N LEU A 154 -20.87 9.71 -0.53
CA LEU A 154 -19.87 9.33 0.48
C LEU A 154 -19.70 7.82 0.60
N GLU A 155 -20.79 7.05 0.63
CA GLU A 155 -20.72 5.59 0.76
C GLU A 155 -20.03 4.94 -0.46
N ARG A 156 -20.23 5.47 -1.66
CA ARG A 156 -19.52 5.02 -2.86
C ARG A 156 -18.01 5.26 -2.72
N LEU A 157 -17.61 6.47 -2.29
CA LEU A 157 -16.19 6.78 -2.07
C LEU A 157 -15.58 5.88 -0.99
N ARG A 158 -16.30 5.63 0.12
CA ARG A 158 -15.86 4.71 1.16
C ARG A 158 -15.67 3.28 0.65
N ASN A 159 -16.61 2.78 -0.14
CA ASN A 159 -16.50 1.46 -0.75
C ASN A 159 -15.30 1.38 -1.71
N ASP A 160 -15.02 2.44 -2.48
CA ASP A 160 -13.83 2.52 -3.33
C ASP A 160 -12.54 2.50 -2.49
N LEU A 161 -12.51 3.20 -1.36
CA LEU A 161 -11.38 3.17 -0.42
C LEU A 161 -11.24 1.83 0.28
N ASN A 162 -12.35 1.17 0.63
CA ASN A 162 -12.35 -0.13 1.28
C ASN A 162 -11.87 -1.27 0.36
N GLY A 163 -11.99 -1.10 -0.95
CA GLY A 163 -11.47 -2.03 -1.94
C GLY A 163 -9.97 -1.94 -2.21
N LEU A 164 -9.22 -1.09 -1.49
CA LEU A 164 -7.77 -0.93 -1.62
C LEU A 164 -7.03 -1.92 -0.72
N ASP A 165 -5.79 -2.26 -1.13
CA ASP A 165 -4.84 -3.01 -0.31
C ASP A 165 -3.91 -2.08 0.48
N LEU A 166 -3.60 -0.90 -0.10
CA LEU A 166 -2.77 0.14 0.52
C LEU A 166 -3.35 1.53 0.26
N LEU A 167 -3.55 2.31 1.32
CA LEU A 167 -3.89 3.72 1.24
C LEU A 167 -2.70 4.56 1.74
N ILE A 168 -2.18 5.44 0.89
CA ILE A 168 -1.09 6.37 1.21
C ILE A 168 -1.68 7.73 1.54
N LEU A 169 -1.36 8.23 2.74
CA LEU A 169 -1.77 9.53 3.24
C LEU A 169 -0.53 10.39 3.47
N ASP A 170 -0.24 11.26 2.52
CA ASP A 170 0.92 12.15 2.57
C ASP A 170 0.57 13.46 3.30
N GLU A 171 1.58 14.09 3.89
CA GLU A 171 1.47 15.39 4.58
C GLU A 171 0.52 15.36 5.80
N TRP A 172 0.57 14.27 6.57
CA TRP A 172 -0.21 14.18 7.81
C TRP A 172 0.19 15.26 8.82
N GLY A 173 -0.78 16.10 9.21
CA GLY A 173 -0.58 17.14 10.21
C GLY A 173 -0.04 18.46 9.69
N TYR A 174 0.08 18.66 8.39
CA TYR A 174 0.50 19.94 7.81
C TYR A 174 -0.56 21.04 7.93
N VAL A 175 -1.82 20.67 7.86
CA VAL A 175 -2.95 21.60 7.96
C VAL A 175 -3.90 21.10 9.04
N PRO A 176 -4.32 21.97 9.98
CA PRO A 176 -5.37 21.61 10.93
C PRO A 176 -6.65 21.21 10.17
N VAL A 177 -7.26 20.14 10.61
CA VAL A 177 -8.52 19.63 10.04
C VAL A 177 -9.67 20.11 10.92
N ASP A 178 -10.71 20.66 10.31
CA ASP A 178 -11.91 21.06 11.05
C ASP A 178 -12.62 19.83 11.65
N ARG A 179 -13.58 20.04 12.50
CA ARG A 179 -14.29 18.98 13.25
C ARG A 179 -14.94 17.97 12.29
N ASP A 180 -15.58 18.45 11.23
CA ASP A 180 -16.28 17.61 10.26
C ASP A 180 -15.30 16.78 9.44
N GLY A 181 -14.21 17.37 8.97
CA GLY A 181 -13.13 16.69 8.26
C GLY A 181 -12.42 15.67 9.14
N SER A 182 -12.19 16.00 10.43
CA SER A 182 -11.61 15.08 11.41
C SER A 182 -12.47 13.83 11.59
N GLN A 183 -13.78 13.99 11.70
CA GLN A 183 -14.71 12.86 11.81
C GLN A 183 -14.72 11.98 10.54
N LEU A 184 -14.69 12.60 9.36
CA LEU A 184 -14.64 11.86 8.08
C LEU A 184 -13.33 11.08 7.95
N LEU A 185 -12.19 11.70 8.29
CA LEU A 185 -10.89 11.08 8.26
C LEU A 185 -10.79 9.93 9.28
N PHE A 186 -11.27 10.15 10.52
CA PHE A 186 -11.35 9.11 11.53
C PHE A 186 -12.12 7.88 11.06
N ARG A 187 -13.22 8.09 10.34
CA ARG A 187 -14.03 6.99 9.81
C ARG A 187 -13.25 6.19 8.76
N VAL A 188 -12.49 6.85 7.87
CA VAL A 188 -11.64 6.18 6.88
C VAL A 188 -10.56 5.34 7.56
N ILE A 189 -9.92 5.86 8.61
CA ILE A 189 -8.90 5.13 9.38
C ILE A 189 -9.51 3.95 10.10
N SER A 190 -10.67 4.14 10.73
CA SER A 190 -11.40 3.06 11.41
C SER A 190 -11.83 1.96 10.44
N ASP A 191 -12.30 2.30 9.24
CA ASP A 191 -12.66 1.33 8.21
C ASP A 191 -11.41 0.61 7.63
N SER A 192 -10.23 1.22 7.77
CA SER A 192 -8.97 0.63 7.31
C SER A 192 -8.38 -0.37 8.29
N TYR A 193 -8.76 -0.26 9.56
CA TYR A 193 -8.28 -1.12 10.63
C TYR A 193 -8.50 -2.60 10.30
N GLU A 194 -7.45 -3.44 10.40
CA GLU A 194 -7.44 -4.87 10.05
C GLU A 194 -7.87 -5.24 8.61
N SER A 195 -8.29 -4.26 7.82
CA SER A 195 -8.80 -4.51 6.46
C SER A 195 -7.76 -4.27 5.37
N LYS A 196 -6.91 -3.25 5.54
CA LYS A 196 -5.85 -2.85 4.61
C LYS A 196 -4.72 -2.15 5.34
N SER A 197 -3.61 -1.95 4.64
CA SER A 197 -2.48 -1.18 5.16
C SER A 197 -2.65 0.32 4.92
N LEU A 198 -2.21 1.11 5.89
CA LEU A 198 -2.04 2.56 5.75
C LEU A 198 -0.55 2.90 5.73
N LEU A 199 -0.17 3.80 4.83
CA LEU A 199 1.16 4.41 4.83
C LEU A 199 0.98 5.91 5.01
N LEU A 200 1.55 6.45 6.08
CA LEU A 200 1.47 7.87 6.39
C LEU A 200 2.85 8.52 6.29
N THR A 201 2.89 9.77 5.84
CA THR A 201 4.08 10.61 5.98
C THR A 201 3.76 11.79 6.88
N THR A 202 4.66 12.12 7.78
CA THR A 202 4.48 13.24 8.70
C THR A 202 5.81 13.88 9.11
N ASN A 203 5.79 15.15 9.46
CA ASN A 203 6.88 15.84 10.12
C ASN A 203 6.59 16.10 11.61
N LEU A 204 5.41 15.71 12.08
CA LEU A 204 4.97 15.93 13.46
C LEU A 204 5.19 14.69 14.32
N GLU A 205 5.73 14.91 15.50
CA GLU A 205 5.76 13.90 16.57
C GLU A 205 4.35 13.49 16.96
N PHE A 206 4.16 12.22 17.34
CA PHE A 206 2.85 11.70 17.76
C PHE A 206 2.21 12.51 18.89
N SER A 207 3.03 13.02 19.83
CA SER A 207 2.59 13.89 20.93
C SER A 207 1.91 15.18 20.48
N LYS A 208 2.14 15.59 19.22
CA LYS A 208 1.55 16.81 18.64
C LYS A 208 0.32 16.54 17.78
N TRP A 209 -0.04 15.27 17.59
CA TRP A 209 -1.20 14.90 16.76
C TRP A 209 -2.53 15.34 17.36
N GLY A 210 -2.64 15.48 18.69
CA GLY A 210 -3.82 16.08 19.34
C GLY A 210 -4.18 17.45 18.78
N GLY A 211 -3.18 18.27 18.47
CA GLY A 211 -3.40 19.60 17.89
C GLY A 211 -3.84 19.63 16.42
N ILE A 212 -3.79 18.49 15.69
CA ILE A 212 -4.27 18.38 14.31
C ILE A 212 -5.79 18.26 14.29
N PHE A 213 -6.32 17.55 15.28
CA PHE A 213 -7.74 17.26 15.43
C PHE A 213 -8.32 18.15 16.52
N THR A 214 -9.54 18.57 16.34
CA THR A 214 -10.24 19.40 17.32
C THR A 214 -10.63 18.66 18.60
N ASP A 215 -10.25 17.39 18.72
CA ASP A 215 -10.63 16.49 19.81
C ASP A 215 -9.47 15.53 20.14
N ASP A 216 -8.89 15.70 21.34
CA ASP A 216 -7.76 14.88 21.81
C ASP A 216 -8.11 13.39 21.95
N GLN A 217 -9.36 13.06 22.29
CA GLN A 217 -9.82 11.67 22.41
C GLN A 217 -9.88 11.01 21.03
N MET A 218 -10.33 11.74 20.02
CA MET A 218 -10.34 11.27 18.63
C MET A 218 -8.91 11.06 18.12
N ALA A 219 -7.98 11.99 18.42
CA ALA A 219 -6.57 11.86 18.06
C ALA A 219 -5.95 10.62 18.72
N ALA A 220 -6.19 10.41 20.01
CA ALA A 220 -5.71 9.23 20.73
C ALA A 220 -6.24 7.92 20.12
N ALA A 221 -7.54 7.87 19.80
CA ALA A 221 -8.16 6.72 19.17
C ALA A 221 -7.64 6.45 17.73
N MET A 222 -7.24 7.49 16.98
CA MET A 222 -6.59 7.33 15.67
C MET A 222 -5.19 6.76 15.82
N ILE A 223 -4.40 7.32 16.74
CA ILE A 223 -3.05 6.83 17.03
C ILE A 223 -3.12 5.37 17.45
N ASP A 224 -4.02 5.01 18.33
CA ASP A 224 -4.22 3.64 18.79
C ASP A 224 -4.45 2.68 17.60
N ARG A 225 -5.37 3.02 16.68
CA ARG A 225 -5.65 2.20 15.50
C ARG A 225 -4.50 2.12 14.49
N LEU A 226 -3.71 3.18 14.39
CA LEU A 226 -2.55 3.19 13.50
C LEU A 226 -1.39 2.37 14.05
N VAL A 227 -1.27 2.32 15.39
CA VAL A 227 -0.14 1.76 16.14
C VAL A 227 -0.39 0.33 16.59
N HIS A 228 -1.58 -0.01 17.06
CA HIS A 228 -1.87 -1.27 17.77
C HIS A 228 -1.90 -2.52 16.89
N HIS A 229 -2.15 -2.40 15.59
CA HIS A 229 -2.15 -3.50 14.62
C HIS A 229 -1.13 -3.31 13.49
N GLY A 230 -0.05 -2.64 13.80
CA GLY A 230 1.08 -2.56 12.91
C GLY A 230 2.33 -2.72 13.74
N HIS A 231 3.29 -3.46 13.25
CA HIS A 231 4.64 -3.15 13.62
C HIS A 231 4.82 -1.68 13.27
N LEU A 232 4.90 -0.83 14.28
CA LEU A 232 5.24 0.58 14.11
C LEU A 232 6.67 0.64 13.60
N ASP A 233 6.79 0.40 12.31
CA ASP A 233 8.00 0.62 11.60
C ASP A 233 8.11 2.13 11.35
N LEU A 234 8.51 2.82 12.43
CA LEU A 234 8.92 4.19 12.39
C LEU A 234 10.22 4.27 11.59
N CYS A 235 10.11 4.56 10.31
CA CYS A 235 11.25 5.07 9.57
C CYS A 235 11.61 6.45 10.15
N GLN A 236 12.44 6.48 11.19
CA GLN A 236 13.02 7.71 11.70
C GLN A 236 14.07 8.21 10.71
N TYR A 237 13.74 9.27 10.01
CA TYR A 237 14.70 10.06 9.30
C TYR A 237 15.39 11.03 10.27
N PHE A 238 16.69 10.82 10.51
CA PHE A 238 17.69 11.70 11.16
C PHE A 238 17.76 11.91 12.66
N GLU A 239 18.99 11.70 13.09
CA GLU A 239 19.80 12.19 14.21
C GLU A 239 19.12 12.67 15.49
N HIS A 240 19.58 12.00 16.55
CA HIS A 240 19.72 12.48 17.93
C HIS A 240 18.68 13.49 18.44
N LYS A 241 17.58 12.96 18.96
CA LYS A 241 17.12 13.24 20.32
C LYS A 241 15.86 12.41 20.67
N LYS A 242 16.11 11.41 21.55
CA LYS A 242 15.17 10.84 22.51
C LYS A 242 13.71 10.63 22.08
N LEU A 243 13.38 9.38 21.70
CA LEU A 243 12.05 8.77 21.87
C LEU A 243 11.59 8.74 23.35
N LYS A 244 11.82 9.81 24.12
CA LYS A 244 11.26 9.91 25.48
C LYS A 244 9.75 10.10 25.48
N GLY A 245 9.19 10.75 24.45
CA GLY A 245 7.75 11.01 24.40
C GLY A 245 6.88 9.79 24.04
N TYR A 246 7.44 8.77 23.38
CA TYR A 246 6.66 7.61 22.95
C TYR A 246 6.43 6.60 24.09
N ALA A 247 7.48 6.33 24.85
CA ALA A 247 7.36 5.48 26.06
C ALA A 247 6.49 6.15 27.13
N ASP A 248 6.56 7.49 27.26
CA ASP A 248 5.78 8.24 28.23
C ASP A 248 4.31 8.34 27.83
N PHE A 249 3.98 8.40 26.53
CA PHE A 249 2.60 8.38 26.05
C PHE A 249 1.92 7.02 26.29
N PHE A 250 2.63 5.91 26.04
CA PHE A 250 2.11 4.57 26.37
C PHE A 250 2.01 4.30 27.86
N ASN A 251 2.98 4.78 28.64
CA ASN A 251 2.94 4.64 30.09
C ASN A 251 1.84 5.51 30.76
N SER A 252 1.49 6.64 30.16
CA SER A 252 0.35 7.45 30.61
C SER A 252 -1.01 6.90 30.17
N SER A 253 -1.07 6.23 29.02
CA SER A 253 -2.31 5.61 28.51
C SER A 253 -2.59 4.23 29.13
N SER A 254 -1.55 3.49 29.52
CA SER A 254 -1.71 2.20 30.22
C SER A 254 -2.17 2.34 31.69
N SER A 255 -2.04 3.51 32.30
CA SER A 255 -2.63 3.77 33.60
C SER A 255 -4.16 3.99 33.58
N PHE A 256 -4.76 4.10 32.39
CA PHE A 256 -6.22 4.18 32.23
C PHE A 256 -6.91 2.82 32.00
N CYS A 257 -6.16 1.76 31.73
CA CYS A 257 -6.73 0.42 31.48
C CYS A 257 -6.66 -0.55 32.69
N CYS A 258 -6.14 -0.15 33.85
CA CYS A 258 -6.11 -0.98 35.04
C CYS A 258 -7.05 -0.45 36.16
N GLY A 259 -8.31 -0.31 35.82
CA GLY A 259 -9.31 0.11 36.81
C GLY A 259 -10.75 -0.15 36.41
N VAL A 260 -11.11 -1.43 36.14
CA VAL A 260 -12.43 -1.96 36.44
C VAL A 260 -12.32 -3.49 36.53
N ILE A 261 -12.67 -3.98 37.69
CA ILE A 261 -12.93 -5.36 38.08
C ILE A 261 -13.98 -5.99 37.17
#